data_94605b915412402fa65e520b061e14cf
#
_entry.id   94605b915412402fa65e520b061e14cf
#
_cell.length_a   1.000
_cell.length_b   1.000
_cell.length_c   1.000
_cell.angle_alpha   90.00
_cell.angle_beta   90.00
_cell.angle_gamma   90.00
#
_symmetry.space_group_name_H-M   'P 1'
#
loop_
_entity.id
_entity.type
_entity.pdbx_description
1 polymer ?
#
loop_
_entity_poly.entity_id
_entity_poly.type
_entity_poly.pdbx_seq_one_letter_code
_entity_poly.pdbx_strand_id
1 'polypeptide(L)'
;EMCIRDRIKSYSEIGLLLKNIKQKTVEEYMGLSDSRKDSISGAESVELYLEYKKCQDQSLKEKLEKKILLHNHDDLLQLYKLLPIVKQLDFHRALNSIGFPVAGENGWPYLNISRAKATNKEFEIRGKYYGPEFSYVSYDTFYNYYSCEFEDDGNFVFKIPVERHKRNSFINLRLYFNDFSDLEKYPCCVNDFLLVTRGLEGCYLESNMFAQKFLRKFMNDNVCPVNVL
;
A
#
# COMPACT_ATOMS: atom_id res chain seq x y z
N GLU A 1 -17.94 18.13 1.32
CA GLU A 1 -17.42 16.78 1.07
C GLU A 1 -16.12 16.90 0.28
N MET A 2 -15.01 16.65 0.93
CA MET A 2 -13.72 16.62 0.24
C MET A 2 -13.70 15.35 -0.61
N CYS A 3 -13.70 15.50 -1.92
CA CYS A 3 -13.67 14.39 -2.87
C CYS A 3 -12.41 13.55 -2.61
N ILE A 4 -12.50 12.21 -2.74
CA ILE A 4 -11.36 11.28 -2.64
C ILE A 4 -10.20 11.75 -3.53
N ARG A 5 -10.50 12.25 -4.73
CA ARG A 5 -9.55 12.85 -5.65
C ARG A 5 -8.79 14.03 -5.03
N ASP A 6 -9.47 14.91 -4.31
CA ASP A 6 -8.83 16.08 -3.69
C ASP A 6 -7.97 15.66 -2.49
N ARG A 7 -8.38 14.61 -1.79
CA ARG A 7 -7.57 14.01 -0.73
C ARG A 7 -6.30 13.38 -1.29
N ILE A 8 -6.38 12.64 -2.41
CA ILE A 8 -5.18 12.11 -3.09
C ILE A 8 -4.26 13.25 -3.53
N LYS A 9 -4.82 14.34 -4.07
CA LYS A 9 -4.05 15.52 -4.50
C LYS A 9 -3.41 16.30 -3.34
N SER A 10 -3.96 16.20 -2.13
CA SER A 10 -3.39 16.88 -0.96
C SER A 10 -2.05 16.28 -0.50
N TYR A 11 -1.72 15.08 -0.96
CA TYR A 11 -0.42 14.47 -0.70
C TYR A 11 0.57 14.86 -1.82
N SER A 12 1.40 15.87 -1.54
CA SER A 12 2.41 16.37 -2.49
C SER A 12 3.40 15.28 -2.95
N GLU A 13 3.61 14.28 -2.10
CA GLU A 13 4.52 13.16 -2.33
C GLU A 13 4.06 12.23 -3.46
N ILE A 14 2.78 12.19 -3.81
CA ILE A 14 2.30 11.42 -4.96
C ILE A 14 2.93 11.90 -6.26
N GLY A 15 3.22 13.19 -6.37
CA GLY A 15 3.94 13.76 -7.50
C GLY A 15 5.36 13.22 -7.67
N LEU A 16 5.97 12.63 -6.62
CA LEU A 16 7.29 11.99 -6.69
C LEU A 16 7.18 10.54 -7.23
N LEU A 17 6.03 9.89 -7.05
CA LEU A 17 5.79 8.54 -7.54
C LEU A 17 5.30 8.53 -9.00
N LEU A 18 4.62 9.58 -9.44
CA LEU A 18 3.87 9.61 -10.69
C LEU A 18 4.24 10.83 -11.53
N LYS A 19 4.30 10.65 -12.86
CA LYS A 19 4.52 11.76 -13.81
C LYS A 19 3.44 12.86 -13.76
N ASN A 20 2.25 12.51 -13.31
CA ASN A 20 1.13 13.42 -13.04
C ASN A 20 0.09 12.73 -12.16
N ILE A 21 -0.83 13.51 -11.59
CA ILE A 21 -1.91 13.05 -10.69
C ILE A 21 -3.26 12.89 -11.41
N LYS A 22 -3.27 12.64 -12.71
CA LYS A 22 -4.52 12.31 -13.42
C LYS A 22 -4.99 10.92 -12.97
N GLN A 23 -6.30 10.76 -12.82
CA GLN A 23 -6.88 9.50 -12.31
C GLN A 23 -6.40 8.28 -13.12
N LYS A 24 -6.42 8.33 -14.45
CA LYS A 24 -5.92 7.23 -15.30
C LYS A 24 -4.44 6.91 -15.06
N THR A 25 -3.58 7.90 -14.81
CA THR A 25 -2.17 7.67 -14.50
C THR A 25 -2.01 6.94 -13.16
N VAL A 26 -2.84 7.28 -12.17
CA VAL A 26 -2.86 6.59 -10.88
C VAL A 26 -3.39 5.17 -11.03
N GLU A 27 -4.43 4.97 -11.85
CA GLU A 27 -4.98 3.65 -12.16
C GLU A 27 -3.96 2.74 -12.84
N GLU A 28 -3.22 3.26 -13.84
CA GLU A 28 -2.13 2.53 -14.50
C GLU A 28 -1.05 2.10 -13.50
N TYR A 29 -0.62 3.01 -12.65
CA TYR A 29 0.38 2.74 -11.62
C TYR A 29 -0.08 1.68 -10.63
N MET A 30 -1.36 1.68 -10.27
CA MET A 30 -1.97 0.70 -9.36
C MET A 30 -2.35 -0.62 -10.04
N GLY A 31 -2.13 -0.78 -11.35
CA GLY A 31 -2.53 -1.97 -12.10
C GLY A 31 -4.04 -2.14 -12.24
N LEU A 32 -4.80 -1.04 -12.24
CA LEU A 32 -6.26 -1.04 -12.28
C LEU A 32 -6.85 -0.74 -13.68
N SER A 33 -6.00 -0.51 -14.68
CA SER A 33 -6.43 -0.07 -16.02
C SER A 33 -7.48 -0.99 -16.65
N ASP A 34 -7.36 -2.30 -16.45
CA ASP A 34 -8.26 -3.30 -17.06
C ASP A 34 -9.58 -3.49 -16.30
N SER A 35 -9.77 -2.77 -15.19
CA SER A 35 -10.95 -2.95 -14.35
C SER A 35 -12.11 -2.02 -14.70
N ARG A 36 -11.95 -1.14 -15.70
CA ARG A 36 -13.02 -0.29 -16.23
C ARG A 36 -13.89 -1.03 -17.23
N LYS A 37 -15.19 -0.77 -17.20
CA LYS A 37 -16.17 -1.25 -18.19
C LYS A 37 -16.54 -0.18 -19.20
N ASP A 38 -16.37 1.11 -18.83
CA ASP A 38 -16.59 2.23 -19.72
C ASP A 38 -15.37 2.49 -20.61
N SER A 39 -15.62 3.00 -21.82
CA SER A 39 -14.58 3.38 -22.78
C SER A 39 -14.48 4.88 -23.00
N ILE A 40 -15.32 5.68 -22.33
CA ILE A 40 -15.42 7.12 -22.57
C ILE A 40 -14.43 7.91 -21.69
N SER A 41 -14.03 9.07 -22.22
CA SER A 41 -13.22 10.03 -21.46
C SER A 41 -14.11 11.02 -20.70
N GLY A 42 -13.54 11.71 -19.72
CA GLY A 42 -14.26 12.77 -19.00
C GLY A 42 -14.75 13.89 -19.91
N ALA A 43 -14.06 14.21 -21.03
CA ALA A 43 -14.52 15.19 -22.00
C ALA A 43 -15.75 14.68 -22.77
N GLU A 44 -15.70 13.44 -23.26
CA GLU A 44 -16.82 12.79 -23.91
C GLU A 44 -18.04 12.65 -22.98
N SER A 45 -17.83 12.42 -21.69
CA SER A 45 -18.91 12.39 -20.70
C SER A 45 -19.66 13.72 -20.62
N VAL A 46 -18.95 14.84 -20.70
CA VAL A 46 -19.56 16.19 -20.73
C VAL A 46 -20.36 16.40 -22.01
N GLU A 47 -19.84 15.97 -23.17
CA GLU A 47 -20.54 16.06 -24.45
C GLU A 47 -21.82 15.23 -24.44
N LEU A 48 -21.77 13.98 -23.97
CA LEU A 48 -22.95 13.13 -23.83
C LEU A 48 -23.99 13.73 -22.88
N TYR A 49 -23.57 14.40 -21.81
CA TYR A 49 -24.50 15.09 -20.91
C TYR A 49 -25.20 16.30 -21.60
N LEU A 50 -24.47 17.06 -22.39
CA LEU A 50 -25.06 18.18 -23.17
C LEU A 50 -26.02 17.69 -24.24
N GLU A 51 -25.71 16.54 -24.89
CA GLU A 51 -26.58 15.88 -25.83
C GLU A 51 -27.87 15.37 -25.16
N TYR A 52 -27.72 14.68 -24.00
CA TYR A 52 -28.83 14.23 -23.17
C TYR A 52 -29.81 15.34 -22.81
N LYS A 53 -29.29 16.54 -22.45
CA LYS A 53 -30.13 17.71 -22.13
C LYS A 53 -30.91 18.23 -23.31
N LYS A 54 -30.41 18.13 -24.55
CA LYS A 54 -31.03 18.62 -25.76
C LYS A 54 -31.93 17.59 -26.44
N CYS A 55 -31.77 16.30 -26.06
CA CYS A 55 -32.44 15.19 -26.71
C CYS A 55 -33.95 15.21 -26.42
N GLN A 56 -34.78 15.13 -27.47
CA GLN A 56 -36.24 15.01 -27.39
C GLN A 56 -36.71 13.56 -27.53
N ASP A 57 -35.88 12.69 -28.13
CA ASP A 57 -36.20 11.28 -28.32
C ASP A 57 -35.95 10.52 -27.01
N GLN A 58 -37.01 9.93 -26.45
CA GLN A 58 -36.98 9.23 -25.20
C GLN A 58 -36.07 8.00 -25.24
N SER A 59 -36.06 7.24 -26.35
CA SER A 59 -35.23 6.04 -26.48
C SER A 59 -33.74 6.38 -26.55
N LEU A 60 -33.38 7.44 -27.26
CA LEU A 60 -32.01 7.94 -27.33
C LEU A 60 -31.57 8.49 -25.97
N LYS A 61 -32.46 9.24 -25.30
CA LYS A 61 -32.22 9.80 -23.99
C LYS A 61 -31.87 8.74 -22.95
N GLU A 62 -32.59 7.62 -22.91
CA GLU A 62 -32.32 6.48 -22.01
C GLU A 62 -30.96 5.82 -22.33
N LYS A 63 -30.56 5.74 -23.59
CA LYS A 63 -29.25 5.21 -23.98
C LYS A 63 -28.11 6.13 -23.52
N LEU A 64 -28.27 7.44 -23.67
CA LEU A 64 -27.29 8.43 -23.22
C LEU A 64 -27.15 8.39 -21.68
N GLU A 65 -28.26 8.32 -20.96
CA GLU A 65 -28.30 8.22 -19.51
C GLU A 65 -27.56 6.99 -19.02
N LYS A 66 -27.81 5.81 -19.59
CA LYS A 66 -27.11 4.58 -19.23
C LYS A 66 -25.59 4.69 -19.42
N LYS A 67 -25.14 5.33 -20.50
CA LYS A 67 -23.69 5.54 -20.73
C LYS A 67 -23.09 6.49 -19.68
N ILE A 68 -23.76 7.59 -19.37
CA ILE A 68 -23.31 8.55 -18.37
C ILE A 68 -23.28 7.91 -16.99
N LEU A 69 -24.30 7.15 -16.62
CA LEU A 69 -24.36 6.46 -15.33
C LEU A 69 -23.29 5.38 -15.21
N LEU A 70 -23.00 4.62 -16.28
CA LEU A 70 -21.92 3.63 -16.29
C LEU A 70 -20.56 4.30 -16.07
N HIS A 71 -20.29 5.39 -16.76
CA HIS A 71 -19.05 6.16 -16.60
C HIS A 71 -18.89 6.67 -15.16
N ASN A 72 -19.93 7.31 -14.61
CA ASN A 72 -19.90 7.80 -13.23
C ASN A 72 -19.72 6.66 -12.21
N HIS A 73 -20.39 5.54 -12.43
CA HIS A 73 -20.23 4.34 -11.59
C HIS A 73 -18.78 3.83 -11.60
N ASP A 74 -18.20 3.71 -12.80
CA ASP A 74 -16.83 3.23 -12.93
C ASP A 74 -15.83 4.23 -12.33
N ASP A 75 -16.03 5.54 -12.51
CA ASP A 75 -15.18 6.55 -11.87
C ASP A 75 -15.21 6.46 -10.34
N LEU A 76 -16.40 6.29 -9.75
CA LEU A 76 -16.52 6.13 -8.30
C LEU A 76 -15.87 4.83 -7.80
N LEU A 77 -16.09 3.73 -8.52
CA LEU A 77 -15.52 2.43 -8.18
C LEU A 77 -13.98 2.46 -8.28
N GLN A 78 -13.44 3.09 -9.32
CA GLN A 78 -12.00 3.25 -9.48
C GLN A 78 -11.41 4.15 -8.39
N LEU A 79 -12.05 5.27 -8.03
CA LEU A 79 -11.62 6.12 -6.92
C LEU A 79 -11.52 5.33 -5.60
N TYR A 80 -12.49 4.46 -5.33
CA TYR A 80 -12.43 3.58 -4.16
C TYR A 80 -11.23 2.62 -4.22
N LYS A 81 -11.00 2.00 -5.39
CA LYS A 81 -9.86 1.09 -5.59
C LYS A 81 -8.49 1.80 -5.53
N LEU A 82 -8.46 3.11 -5.77
CA LEU A 82 -7.24 3.91 -5.68
C LEU A 82 -6.85 4.28 -4.24
N LEU A 83 -7.76 4.16 -3.26
CA LEU A 83 -7.45 4.52 -1.86
C LEU A 83 -6.17 3.85 -1.32
N PRO A 84 -5.86 2.59 -1.66
CA PRO A 84 -4.61 1.96 -1.21
C PRO A 84 -3.33 2.67 -1.65
N ILE A 85 -3.35 3.58 -2.64
CA ILE A 85 -2.15 4.35 -3.03
C ILE A 85 -1.61 5.16 -1.85
N VAL A 86 -2.50 5.61 -0.96
CA VAL A 86 -2.09 6.37 0.24
C VAL A 86 -1.13 5.56 1.11
N LYS A 87 -1.28 4.22 1.14
CA LYS A 87 -0.37 3.33 1.90
C LYS A 87 1.02 3.25 1.29
N GLN A 88 1.20 3.55 0.00
CA GLN A 88 2.52 3.58 -0.64
C GLN A 88 3.31 4.82 -0.22
N LEU A 89 2.61 5.90 0.10
CA LEU A 89 3.23 7.12 0.60
C LEU A 89 3.91 6.92 1.95
N ASP A 90 3.40 6.02 2.78
CA ASP A 90 3.96 5.75 4.10
C ASP A 90 5.42 5.28 3.99
N PHE A 91 5.72 4.40 3.03
CA PHE A 91 7.09 3.96 2.80
C PHE A 91 8.00 5.10 2.29
N HIS A 92 7.47 5.93 1.39
CA HIS A 92 8.17 7.13 0.92
C HIS A 92 8.40 8.13 2.05
N ARG A 93 7.43 8.32 2.94
CA ARG A 93 7.58 9.12 4.16
C ARG A 93 8.69 8.60 5.07
N ALA A 94 8.80 7.28 5.25
CA ALA A 94 9.89 6.67 6.01
C ALA A 94 11.25 6.93 5.35
N LEU A 95 11.36 6.87 4.02
CA LEU A 95 12.59 7.20 3.30
C LEU A 95 13.02 8.65 3.46
N ASN A 96 12.06 9.56 3.62
CA ASN A 96 12.29 10.99 3.84
C ASN A 96 12.28 11.39 5.33
N SER A 97 12.35 10.42 6.24
CA SER A 97 12.39 10.63 7.69
C SER A 97 11.15 11.33 8.29
N ILE A 98 10.03 11.37 7.55
CA ILE A 98 8.75 11.89 8.06
C ILE A 98 8.08 10.83 8.94
N GLY A 99 8.23 9.56 8.57
CA GLY A 99 7.69 8.43 9.29
C GLY A 99 6.19 8.18 9.06
N PHE A 100 5.72 7.05 9.54
CA PHE A 100 4.30 6.68 9.56
C PHE A 100 4.01 5.70 10.71
N PRO A 101 2.80 5.75 11.29
CA PRO A 101 2.44 4.84 12.37
C PRO A 101 1.92 3.49 11.86
N VAL A 102 2.26 2.42 12.58
CA VAL A 102 1.61 1.10 12.50
C VAL A 102 1.07 0.78 13.89
N ALA A 103 -0.23 0.73 14.02
CA ALA A 103 -0.91 0.54 15.29
C ALA A 103 -1.57 -0.84 15.38
N GLY A 104 -1.81 -1.31 16.60
CA GLY A 104 -2.72 -2.39 16.90
C GLY A 104 -4.18 -2.03 16.58
N GLU A 105 -5.11 -2.95 16.86
CA GLU A 105 -6.52 -2.81 16.48
C GLU A 105 -7.20 -1.56 17.02
N ASN A 106 -6.85 -1.11 18.21
CA ASN A 106 -7.43 0.06 18.89
C ASN A 106 -6.62 1.36 18.67
N GLY A 107 -5.64 1.36 17.75
CA GLY A 107 -4.80 2.54 17.50
C GLY A 107 -3.71 2.78 18.56
N TRP A 108 -3.67 2.03 19.64
CA TRP A 108 -2.68 2.10 20.72
C TRP A 108 -2.41 0.70 21.29
N PRO A 109 -1.15 0.35 21.60
CA PRO A 109 0.11 1.06 21.30
C PRO A 109 0.42 1.09 19.81
N TYR A 110 1.46 1.84 19.39
CA TYR A 110 1.86 1.89 17.98
C TYR A 110 3.38 1.98 17.78
N LEU A 111 3.81 1.53 16.61
CA LEU A 111 5.18 1.68 16.10
C LEU A 111 5.18 2.84 15.10
N ASN A 112 6.01 3.86 15.32
CA ASN A 112 6.21 4.92 14.34
C ASN A 112 7.46 4.61 13.52
N ILE A 113 7.27 4.24 12.25
CA ILE A 113 8.34 3.85 11.35
C ILE A 113 9.01 5.11 10.82
N SER A 114 10.28 5.32 11.16
CA SER A 114 11.06 6.46 10.69
C SER A 114 11.95 6.14 9.50
N ARG A 115 12.28 4.87 9.30
CA ARG A 115 13.14 4.41 8.20
C ARG A 115 12.81 2.99 7.79
N ALA A 116 12.81 2.76 6.48
CA ALA A 116 12.74 1.42 5.92
C ALA A 116 13.69 1.35 4.70
N LYS A 117 14.52 0.31 4.64
CA LYS A 117 15.54 0.17 3.60
C LYS A 117 15.80 -1.29 3.27
N ALA A 118 15.68 -1.63 1.99
CA ALA A 118 16.17 -2.89 1.48
C ALA A 118 17.65 -2.79 1.11
N THR A 119 18.44 -3.75 1.56
CA THR A 119 19.84 -3.95 1.21
C THR A 119 20.01 -5.27 0.46
N ASN A 120 21.25 -5.62 0.15
CA ASN A 120 21.55 -6.91 -0.49
C ASN A 120 21.44 -8.12 0.46
N LYS A 121 21.34 -7.89 1.77
CA LYS A 121 21.32 -8.93 2.80
C LYS A 121 20.04 -8.95 3.61
N GLU A 122 19.47 -7.78 3.84
CA GLU A 122 18.35 -7.61 4.74
C GLU A 122 17.43 -6.46 4.33
N PHE A 123 16.20 -6.55 4.75
CA PHE A 123 15.23 -5.47 4.75
C PHE A 123 15.15 -4.93 6.18
N GLU A 124 15.66 -3.72 6.38
CA GLU A 124 15.75 -3.07 7.68
C GLU A 124 14.57 -2.11 7.89
N ILE A 125 13.92 -2.18 9.04
CA ILE A 125 12.88 -1.26 9.48
C ILE A 125 13.32 -0.68 10.83
N ARG A 126 13.35 0.65 10.94
CA ARG A 126 13.65 1.37 12.17
C ARG A 126 12.52 2.33 12.53
N GLY A 127 12.37 2.55 13.83
CA GLY A 127 11.37 3.49 14.31
C GLY A 127 11.40 3.63 15.81
N LYS A 128 10.28 4.17 16.33
CA LYS A 128 10.08 4.35 17.76
C LYS A 128 8.73 3.77 18.17
N TYR A 129 8.76 3.00 19.23
CA TYR A 129 7.58 2.47 19.88
C TYR A 129 6.97 3.52 20.82
N TYR A 130 5.66 3.60 20.80
CA TYR A 130 4.87 4.41 21.71
C TYR A 130 3.81 3.53 22.36
N GLY A 131 3.97 3.26 23.66
CA GLY A 131 3.10 2.38 24.42
C GLY A 131 3.56 2.21 25.86
N PRO A 132 2.97 1.27 26.60
CA PRO A 132 3.46 0.82 27.88
C PRO A 132 4.91 0.33 27.78
N GLU A 133 5.60 0.23 28.90
CA GLU A 133 6.96 -0.32 28.93
C GLU A 133 7.01 -1.68 28.22
N PHE A 134 7.91 -1.79 27.24
CA PHE A 134 8.05 -2.98 26.41
C PHE A 134 9.51 -3.18 26.02
N SER A 135 10.04 -4.33 26.38
CA SER A 135 11.39 -4.76 26.00
C SER A 135 11.29 -6.08 25.23
N TYR A 136 11.93 -6.15 24.09
CA TYR A 136 11.90 -7.34 23.24
C TYR A 136 13.19 -7.44 22.43
N VAL A 137 13.80 -8.61 22.48
CA VAL A 137 14.97 -8.93 21.64
C VAL A 137 14.74 -10.27 20.97
N SER A 138 14.91 -10.31 19.67
CA SER A 138 14.89 -11.54 18.88
C SER A 138 16.12 -11.61 17.99
N TYR A 139 16.62 -12.81 17.80
CA TYR A 139 17.73 -13.10 16.88
C TYR A 139 17.21 -13.92 15.72
N ASP A 140 17.78 -13.70 14.54
CA ASP A 140 17.54 -14.54 13.36
C ASP A 140 18.03 -15.96 13.67
N THR A 141 17.07 -16.88 13.81
CA THR A 141 17.30 -18.28 14.16
C THR A 141 16.43 -19.17 13.28
N PHE A 142 16.58 -20.48 13.42
CA PHE A 142 15.72 -21.44 12.72
C PHE A 142 14.21 -21.28 13.02
N TYR A 143 13.86 -20.67 14.15
CA TYR A 143 12.46 -20.43 14.56
C TYR A 143 11.98 -19.01 14.28
N ASN A 144 12.89 -18.03 14.34
CA ASN A 144 12.59 -16.62 14.09
C ASN A 144 13.43 -16.12 12.91
N TYR A 145 12.78 -15.97 11.77
CA TYR A 145 13.44 -15.54 10.53
C TYR A 145 13.66 -14.03 10.47
N TYR A 146 13.86 -13.37 11.59
CA TYR A 146 14.20 -11.96 11.70
C TYR A 146 14.94 -11.69 13.02
N SER A 147 15.75 -10.66 13.04
CA SER A 147 16.25 -10.09 14.29
C SER A 147 15.49 -8.80 14.62
N CYS A 148 15.29 -8.58 15.91
CA CYS A 148 14.59 -7.39 16.40
C CYS A 148 15.17 -7.00 17.75
N GLU A 149 15.31 -5.70 17.99
CA GLU A 149 15.75 -5.12 19.25
C GLU A 149 14.93 -3.88 19.54
N PHE A 150 14.39 -3.81 20.76
CA PHE A 150 13.78 -2.62 21.34
C PHE A 150 14.69 -2.09 22.41
N GLU A 151 15.10 -0.83 22.28
CA GLU A 151 15.94 -0.12 23.24
C GLU A 151 15.08 0.50 24.36
N ASP A 152 15.68 0.82 25.50
CA ASP A 152 14.97 1.37 26.66
C ASP A 152 14.29 2.72 26.38
N ASP A 153 14.79 3.49 25.42
CA ASP A 153 14.17 4.76 24.97
C ASP A 153 13.02 4.57 24.00
N GLY A 154 12.67 3.32 23.70
CA GLY A 154 11.62 2.91 22.77
C GLY A 154 12.05 2.85 21.31
N ASN A 155 13.30 3.15 20.96
CA ASN A 155 13.78 2.90 19.60
C ASN A 155 13.77 1.41 19.29
N PHE A 156 13.51 1.06 18.03
CA PHE A 156 13.55 -0.33 17.61
C PHE A 156 14.18 -0.50 16.22
N VAL A 157 14.70 -1.70 15.99
CA VAL A 157 15.24 -2.13 14.71
C VAL A 157 14.73 -3.54 14.41
N PHE A 158 14.11 -3.73 13.25
CA PHE A 158 13.89 -5.04 12.67
C PHE A 158 14.82 -5.23 11.49
N LYS A 159 15.39 -6.43 11.38
CA LYS A 159 16.19 -6.89 10.24
C LYS A 159 15.63 -8.20 9.75
N ILE A 160 15.14 -8.17 8.54
CA ILE A 160 14.45 -9.27 7.86
C ILE A 160 15.37 -9.76 6.74
N PRO A 161 15.89 -11.00 6.80
CA PRO A 161 16.75 -11.54 5.77
C PRO A 161 16.10 -11.51 4.40
N VAL A 162 16.88 -11.20 3.37
CA VAL A 162 16.44 -11.25 1.97
C VAL A 162 17.26 -12.29 1.22
N GLU A 163 16.58 -13.05 0.39
CA GLU A 163 17.21 -13.94 -0.57
C GLU A 163 17.63 -13.17 -1.81
N ARG A 164 18.75 -13.54 -2.42
CA ARG A 164 19.26 -12.88 -3.60
C ARG A 164 19.34 -13.83 -4.79
N HIS A 165 18.76 -13.38 -5.89
CA HIS A 165 18.97 -14.02 -7.18
C HIS A 165 19.43 -12.99 -8.21
N LYS A 166 20.68 -13.15 -8.73
CA LYS A 166 21.33 -12.17 -9.61
C LYS A 166 21.43 -10.79 -8.94
N ARG A 167 20.69 -9.80 -9.46
CA ARG A 167 20.66 -8.41 -8.95
C ARG A 167 19.37 -8.09 -8.16
N ASN A 168 18.49 -9.08 -8.00
CA ASN A 168 17.20 -8.88 -7.34
C ASN A 168 17.23 -9.47 -5.93
N SER A 169 16.50 -8.83 -5.00
CA SER A 169 16.33 -9.32 -3.64
C SER A 169 14.86 -9.65 -3.38
N PHE A 170 14.62 -10.74 -2.68
CA PHE A 170 13.30 -11.30 -2.41
C PHE A 170 13.13 -11.61 -0.93
N ILE A 171 11.90 -11.55 -0.45
CA ILE A 171 11.50 -12.05 0.87
C ILE A 171 10.64 -13.29 0.64
N ASN A 172 10.95 -14.38 1.34
CA ASN A 172 10.11 -15.57 1.35
C ASN A 172 8.95 -15.35 2.32
N LEU A 173 7.74 -15.21 1.79
CA LEU A 173 6.55 -14.87 2.56
C LEU A 173 6.11 -15.99 3.51
N ARG A 174 6.37 -17.26 3.16
CA ARG A 174 6.00 -18.42 4.00
C ARG A 174 6.70 -18.44 5.34
N LEU A 175 7.85 -17.79 5.45
CA LEU A 175 8.57 -17.69 6.72
C LEU A 175 7.86 -16.77 7.73
N TYR A 176 7.00 -15.89 7.26
CA TYR A 176 6.37 -14.86 8.11
C TYR A 176 4.86 -15.00 8.21
N PHE A 177 4.20 -15.56 7.21
CA PHE A 177 2.74 -15.58 7.13
C PHE A 177 2.22 -16.96 6.71
N ASN A 178 1.16 -17.40 7.39
CA ASN A 178 0.39 -18.57 6.96
C ASN A 178 -0.54 -18.23 5.78
N ASP A 179 -1.05 -16.98 5.74
CA ASP A 179 -1.86 -16.44 4.67
C ASP A 179 -1.26 -15.11 4.19
N PHE A 180 -0.96 -15.04 2.92
CA PHE A 180 -0.43 -13.85 2.24
C PHE A 180 -1.11 -13.58 0.88
N SER A 181 -2.34 -14.07 0.71
CA SER A 181 -3.16 -13.90 -0.50
C SER A 181 -3.36 -12.42 -0.88
N ASP A 182 -3.33 -11.52 0.11
CA ASP A 182 -3.34 -10.08 -0.08
C ASP A 182 -2.07 -9.52 -0.73
N LEU A 183 -0.94 -10.23 -0.64
CA LEU A 183 0.33 -9.89 -1.29
C LEU A 183 0.49 -10.57 -2.65
N GLU A 184 -0.11 -11.75 -2.86
CA GLU A 184 -0.03 -12.50 -4.13
C GLU A 184 -0.64 -11.75 -5.32
N LYS A 185 -1.58 -10.83 -5.07
CA LYS A 185 -2.18 -10.00 -6.11
C LYS A 185 -1.21 -9.00 -6.76
N TYR A 186 -0.03 -8.79 -6.19
CA TYR A 186 0.96 -7.88 -6.73
C TYR A 186 1.86 -8.61 -7.76
N PRO A 187 2.16 -7.98 -8.91
CA PRO A 187 2.98 -8.60 -9.96
C PRO A 187 4.38 -9.00 -9.51
N CYS A 188 4.86 -8.42 -8.43
CA CYS A 188 6.17 -8.73 -7.86
C CYS A 188 6.15 -9.89 -6.85
N CYS A 189 5.00 -10.51 -6.60
CA CYS A 189 4.87 -11.71 -5.81
C CYS A 189 4.78 -12.92 -6.75
N VAL A 190 5.78 -13.80 -6.68
CA VAL A 190 5.86 -15.01 -7.53
C VAL A 190 6.29 -16.20 -6.68
N ASN A 191 5.50 -17.27 -6.69
CA ASN A 191 5.80 -18.52 -5.98
C ASN A 191 6.23 -18.26 -4.52
N ASP A 192 5.40 -17.54 -3.76
CA ASP A 192 5.63 -17.20 -2.34
C ASP A 192 6.80 -16.22 -2.07
N PHE A 193 7.47 -15.73 -3.10
CA PHE A 193 8.55 -14.76 -2.97
C PHE A 193 8.09 -13.38 -3.39
N LEU A 194 8.33 -12.41 -2.52
CA LEU A 194 8.05 -11.00 -2.78
C LEU A 194 9.33 -10.29 -3.20
N LEU A 195 9.35 -9.75 -4.40
CA LEU A 195 10.46 -8.93 -4.89
C LEU A 195 10.49 -7.60 -4.13
N VAL A 196 11.58 -7.29 -3.44
CA VAL A 196 11.77 -6.02 -2.71
C VAL A 196 12.75 -5.07 -3.39
N THR A 197 13.70 -5.61 -4.20
CA THR A 197 14.54 -4.79 -5.07
C THR A 197 14.69 -5.42 -6.44
N ARG A 198 14.69 -4.58 -7.48
CA ARG A 198 15.01 -4.95 -8.85
C ARG A 198 16.29 -4.23 -9.26
N GLY A 199 17.43 -4.92 -9.16
CA GLY A 199 18.73 -4.30 -9.32
C GLY A 199 19.02 -3.29 -8.22
N LEU A 200 19.10 -2.01 -8.58
CA LEU A 200 19.29 -0.89 -7.64
C LEU A 200 17.97 -0.22 -7.24
N GLU A 201 16.87 -0.56 -7.88
CA GLU A 201 15.56 0.03 -7.65
C GLU A 201 14.79 -0.75 -6.58
N GLY A 202 14.24 -0.05 -5.60
CA GLY A 202 13.36 -0.64 -4.59
C GLY A 202 11.93 -0.81 -5.12
N CYS A 203 11.31 -1.96 -4.83
CA CYS A 203 9.89 -2.22 -5.08
C CYS A 203 9.09 -1.66 -3.90
N TYR A 204 8.83 -0.37 -3.92
CA TYR A 204 8.30 0.37 -2.76
C TYR A 204 6.91 -0.07 -2.32
N LEU A 205 6.01 -0.35 -3.27
CA LEU A 205 4.65 -0.80 -2.94
C LEU A 205 4.68 -2.11 -2.17
N GLU A 206 5.33 -3.09 -2.73
CA GLU A 206 5.41 -4.44 -2.20
C GLU A 206 6.13 -4.44 -0.85
N SER A 207 7.24 -3.71 -0.76
CA SER A 207 8.00 -3.53 0.48
C SER A 207 7.16 -2.88 1.58
N ASN A 208 6.37 -1.85 1.25
CA ASN A 208 5.48 -1.19 2.19
C ASN A 208 4.36 -2.11 2.67
N MET A 209 3.72 -2.83 1.76
CA MET A 209 2.64 -3.76 2.09
C MET A 209 3.15 -4.91 2.97
N PHE A 210 4.32 -5.45 2.67
CA PHE A 210 4.98 -6.44 3.51
C PHE A 210 5.28 -5.87 4.91
N ALA A 211 5.95 -4.71 4.99
CA ALA A 211 6.32 -4.09 6.25
C ALA A 211 5.09 -3.84 7.14
N GLN A 212 4.02 -3.29 6.59
CA GLN A 212 2.79 -3.05 7.35
C GLN A 212 2.15 -4.35 7.85
N LYS A 213 2.08 -5.40 7.01
CA LYS A 213 1.52 -6.70 7.40
C LYS A 213 2.38 -7.36 8.47
N PHE A 214 3.69 -7.35 8.29
CA PHE A 214 4.65 -7.92 9.24
C PHE A 214 4.59 -7.23 10.60
N LEU A 215 4.62 -5.92 10.63
CA LEU A 215 4.59 -5.16 11.88
C LEU A 215 3.25 -5.26 12.60
N ARG A 216 2.13 -5.33 11.88
CA ARG A 216 0.82 -5.59 12.50
C ARG A 216 0.77 -6.97 13.14
N LYS A 217 1.28 -7.99 12.43
CA LYS A 217 1.39 -9.33 13.00
C LYS A 217 2.25 -9.32 14.25
N PHE A 218 3.43 -8.69 14.19
CA PHE A 218 4.32 -8.56 15.35
C PHE A 218 3.63 -7.88 16.53
N MET A 219 2.93 -6.77 16.29
CA MET A 219 2.17 -6.07 17.34
C MET A 219 1.11 -6.96 17.99
N ASN A 220 0.36 -7.70 17.19
CA ASN A 220 -0.68 -8.58 17.70
C ASN A 220 -0.10 -9.77 18.49
N ASP A 221 1.00 -10.34 18.00
CA ASP A 221 1.60 -11.54 18.61
C ASP A 221 2.37 -11.23 19.89
N ASN A 222 3.01 -10.05 20.00
CA ASN A 222 3.98 -9.77 21.05
C ASN A 222 3.65 -8.57 21.95
N VAL A 223 2.93 -7.58 21.42
CA VAL A 223 2.67 -6.32 22.15
C VAL A 223 1.23 -6.24 22.66
N CYS A 224 0.28 -6.67 21.86
CA CYS A 224 -1.15 -6.69 22.18
C CYS A 224 -1.67 -8.12 22.04
N PRO A 225 -1.18 -9.11 22.77
CA PRO A 225 -1.74 -10.45 22.66
C PRO A 225 -3.23 -10.36 23.02
N VAL A 226 -4.08 -10.73 22.06
CA VAL A 226 -5.51 -10.91 22.34
C VAL A 226 -5.59 -11.97 23.42
N ASN A 227 -6.01 -11.60 24.62
CA ASN A 227 -6.30 -12.57 25.66
C ASN A 227 -7.40 -13.48 25.13
N VAL A 228 -7.02 -14.64 24.63
CA VAL A 228 -7.95 -15.75 24.37
C VAL A 228 -8.36 -16.25 25.75
N LEU A 229 -9.47 -15.71 26.25
CA LEU A 229 -10.19 -16.27 27.37
C LEU A 229 -11.02 -17.46 26.91
#